data_691aceb419b011cb16dc1bdc10747a78
#
_entry.id   691aceb419b011cb16dc1bdc10747a78
#
_cell.length_a   1.000
_cell.length_b   1.000
_cell.length_c   1.000
_cell.angle_alpha   90.00
_cell.angle_beta   90.00
_cell.angle_gamma   90.00
#
_symmetry.space_group_name_H-M   'P 1'
#
loop_
_entity.id
_entity.type
_entity.pdbx_description
1 polymer ?
#
loop_
_entity_poly.entity_id
_entity_poly.type
_entity_poly.pdbx_seq_one_letter_code
_entity_poly.pdbx_strand_id
1 'polypeptide(L)'
;MTEQNEGLGAVIEAYLTRFYENCSNIDAEDGMYARIVGEAEKRLLSATLNAVGGNRLRAARILGINRNTLLKKLRAYRLDDNEPVLKPAAKRKRR
;
A
#
# COMPACT_ATOMS: atom_id res chain seq x y z
N MET A 1 -19.94 -3.51 -1.29
CA MET A 1 -18.87 -3.45 -0.73
C MET A 1 -18.35 -4.68 -0.20
N THR A 2 -19.04 -5.39 0.50
CA THR A 2 -18.64 -6.63 1.03
C THR A 2 -18.16 -7.59 0.01
N GLU A 3 -18.82 -7.66 -1.12
CA GLU A 3 -18.42 -8.57 -2.17
C GLU A 3 -17.03 -8.28 -2.69
N GLN A 4 -16.69 -6.99 -2.77
CA GLN A 4 -15.37 -6.61 -3.24
C GLN A 4 -14.31 -7.04 -2.25
N ASN A 5 -14.62 -6.94 -0.97
CA ASN A 5 -13.66 -7.33 0.05
C ASN A 5 -13.45 -8.83 0.09
N GLU A 6 -14.49 -9.58 -0.20
CA GLU A 6 -14.36 -11.03 -0.24
C GLU A 6 -13.45 -11.44 -1.39
N GLY A 7 -13.57 -10.76 -2.52
CA GLY A 7 -12.70 -11.03 -3.64
C GLY A 7 -11.25 -10.76 -3.31
N LEU A 8 -11.01 -9.70 -2.56
CA LEU A 8 -9.66 -9.35 -2.17
C LEU A 8 -9.02 -10.43 -1.31
N GLY A 9 -9.78 -10.95 -0.35
CA GLY A 9 -9.26 -12.01 0.50
C GLY A 9 -8.85 -13.24 -0.29
N ALA A 10 -9.67 -13.60 -1.26
CA ALA A 10 -9.38 -14.76 -2.09
C ALA A 10 -8.11 -14.56 -2.91
N VAL A 11 -7.91 -13.34 -3.41
CA VAL A 11 -6.72 -13.04 -4.20
C VAL A 11 -5.47 -13.14 -3.33
N ILE A 12 -5.54 -12.58 -2.14
CA ILE A 12 -4.40 -12.61 -1.23
C ILE A 12 -4.06 -14.05 -0.85
N GLU A 13 -5.10 -14.81 -0.51
CA GLU A 13 -4.89 -16.20 -0.10
C GLU A 13 -4.27 -17.01 -1.23
N ALA A 14 -4.77 -16.84 -2.45
CA ALA A 14 -4.23 -17.56 -3.60
C ALA A 14 -2.77 -17.20 -3.84
N TYR A 15 -2.45 -15.93 -3.71
CA TYR A 15 -1.08 -15.47 -3.89
C TYR A 15 -0.15 -16.12 -2.86
N LEU A 16 -0.57 -16.09 -1.60
CA LEU A 16 0.26 -16.63 -0.53
C LEU A 16 0.40 -18.14 -0.61
N THR A 17 -0.68 -18.81 -0.96
CA THR A 17 -0.63 -20.25 -1.11
C THR A 17 0.38 -20.64 -2.16
N ARG A 18 0.34 -19.95 -3.30
CA ARG A 18 1.31 -20.23 -4.37
C ARG A 18 2.73 -19.91 -3.94
N PHE A 19 2.89 -18.78 -3.23
CA PHE A 19 4.21 -18.39 -2.76
C PHE A 19 4.82 -19.50 -1.90
N TYR A 20 4.03 -19.99 -0.93
CA TYR A 20 4.55 -21.01 -0.03
C TYR A 20 4.74 -22.36 -0.71
N GLU A 21 3.92 -22.68 -1.69
CA GLU A 21 4.08 -23.92 -2.43
C GLU A 21 5.38 -23.94 -3.22
N ASN A 22 5.83 -22.76 -3.63
CA ASN A 22 7.05 -22.66 -4.43
C ASN A 22 8.29 -22.37 -3.59
N CYS A 23 8.13 -22.24 -2.28
CA CYS A 23 9.26 -22.03 -1.40
C CYS A 23 10.03 -23.32 -1.22
N SER A 24 11.33 -23.26 -1.39
CA SER A 24 12.13 -24.44 -1.14
C SER A 24 12.30 -24.71 0.35
N ASN A 25 12.26 -23.67 1.16
CA ASN A 25 12.36 -23.82 2.61
C ASN A 25 11.55 -22.74 3.29
N ILE A 26 10.34 -23.10 3.66
CA ILE A 26 9.41 -22.14 4.25
C ILE A 26 9.92 -21.58 5.57
N ASP A 27 10.67 -22.38 6.31
CA ASP A 27 11.21 -21.94 7.61
C ASP A 27 12.28 -20.87 7.46
N ALA A 28 12.82 -20.70 6.25
CA ALA A 28 13.80 -19.66 6.01
C ALA A 28 13.15 -18.31 5.75
N GLU A 29 11.84 -18.27 5.51
CA GLU A 29 11.16 -17.03 5.26
C GLU A 29 11.02 -16.27 6.58
N ASP A 30 11.26 -14.98 6.51
CA ASP A 30 11.31 -14.16 7.69
C ASP A 30 10.66 -12.83 7.39
N GLY A 31 9.97 -12.29 8.38
CA GLY A 31 9.37 -10.97 8.23
C GLY A 31 8.21 -10.92 7.26
N MET A 32 7.53 -12.03 7.04
CA MET A 32 6.42 -12.07 6.08
C MET A 32 5.30 -11.12 6.45
N TYR A 33 5.03 -10.99 7.74
CA TYR A 33 3.95 -10.08 8.16
C TYR A 33 4.22 -8.67 7.64
N ALA A 34 5.40 -8.14 7.96
CA ALA A 34 5.75 -6.79 7.55
C ALA A 34 5.82 -6.65 6.03
N ARG A 35 6.33 -7.69 5.36
CA ARG A 35 6.44 -7.64 3.91
C ARG A 35 5.08 -7.58 3.23
N ILE A 36 4.18 -8.47 3.62
CA ILE A 36 2.87 -8.55 2.95
C ILE A 36 1.97 -7.40 3.37
N VAL A 37 1.90 -7.13 4.66
CA VAL A 37 1.04 -6.04 5.15
C VAL A 37 1.58 -4.70 4.65
N GLY A 38 2.90 -4.55 4.62
CA GLY A 38 3.51 -3.32 4.12
C GLY A 38 3.20 -3.08 2.65
N GLU A 39 3.27 -4.13 1.83
CA GLU A 39 2.94 -3.99 0.42
C GLU A 39 1.47 -3.64 0.23
N ALA A 40 0.60 -4.29 0.99
CA ALA A 40 -0.83 -4.00 0.90
C ALA A 40 -1.12 -2.57 1.31
N GLU A 41 -0.50 -2.12 2.41
CA GLU A 41 -0.73 -0.78 2.90
C GLU A 41 -0.24 0.26 1.90
N LYS A 42 0.96 0.03 1.36
CA LYS A 42 1.52 0.95 0.38
C LYS A 42 0.61 1.11 -0.82
N ARG A 43 0.10 -0.01 -1.34
CA ARG A 43 -0.79 0.03 -2.50
C ARG A 43 -2.11 0.70 -2.16
N LEU A 44 -2.63 0.43 -0.97
CA LEU A 44 -3.88 1.03 -0.53
C LEU A 44 -3.76 2.55 -0.46
N LEU A 45 -2.67 3.03 0.16
CA LEU A 45 -2.46 4.46 0.28
C LEU A 45 -2.30 5.12 -1.08
N SER A 46 -1.50 4.50 -1.93
CA SER A 46 -1.23 5.05 -3.24
C SER A 46 -2.50 5.11 -4.09
N ALA A 47 -3.27 4.03 -4.11
CA ALA A 47 -4.49 3.97 -4.88
C ALA A 47 -5.52 4.98 -4.39
N THR A 48 -5.62 5.14 -3.06
CA THR A 48 -6.57 6.07 -2.50
C THR A 48 -6.20 7.51 -2.83
N LEU A 49 -4.92 7.85 -2.71
CA LEU A 49 -4.47 9.19 -3.06
C LEU A 49 -4.74 9.49 -4.53
N ASN A 50 -4.46 8.52 -5.40
CA ASN A 50 -4.71 8.73 -6.82
C ASN A 50 -6.20 8.95 -7.07
N ALA A 51 -7.03 8.22 -6.38
CA ALA A 51 -8.48 8.32 -6.58
C ALA A 51 -9.03 9.68 -6.20
N VAL A 52 -8.36 10.38 -5.27
CA VAL A 52 -8.82 11.69 -4.81
C VAL A 52 -7.91 12.82 -5.28
N GLY A 53 -7.11 12.56 -6.30
CA GLY A 53 -6.27 13.59 -6.89
C GLY A 53 -5.23 14.17 -5.95
N GLY A 54 -4.74 13.37 -5.03
CA GLY A 54 -3.71 13.81 -4.10
C GLY A 54 -4.23 14.53 -2.87
N ASN A 55 -5.55 14.62 -2.73
CA ASN A 55 -6.16 15.34 -1.60
C ASN A 55 -6.03 14.50 -0.34
N ARG A 56 -5.07 14.86 0.51
CA ARG A 56 -4.74 14.05 1.68
C ARG A 56 -5.85 14.02 2.72
N LEU A 57 -6.57 15.13 2.86
CA LEU A 57 -7.67 15.16 3.82
C LEU A 57 -8.78 14.19 3.41
N ARG A 58 -9.13 14.19 2.13
CA ARG A 58 -10.13 13.26 1.63
C ARG A 58 -9.64 11.83 1.75
N ALA A 59 -8.38 11.60 1.44
CA ALA A 59 -7.82 10.25 1.52
C ALA A 59 -7.89 9.73 2.94
N ALA A 60 -7.52 10.56 3.92
CA ALA A 60 -7.55 10.13 5.31
C ALA A 60 -8.97 9.76 5.74
N ARG A 61 -9.95 10.54 5.27
CA ARG A 61 -11.33 10.27 5.60
C ARG A 61 -11.79 8.95 4.99
N ILE A 62 -11.47 8.72 3.73
CA ILE A 62 -11.85 7.49 3.05
C ILE A 62 -11.19 6.28 3.73
N LEU A 63 -9.93 6.44 4.09
CA LEU A 63 -9.18 5.35 4.74
C LEU A 63 -9.59 5.14 6.18
N GLY A 64 -10.24 6.13 6.77
CA GLY A 64 -10.67 6.02 8.16
C GLY A 64 -9.53 6.17 9.15
N ILE A 65 -8.50 6.93 8.79
CA ILE A 65 -7.37 7.14 9.68
C ILE A 65 -7.16 8.64 9.89
N ASN A 66 -6.44 8.96 10.94
CA ASN A 66 -6.12 10.34 11.27
C ASN A 66 -5.19 10.92 10.20
N ARG A 67 -5.38 12.21 9.90
CA ARG A 67 -4.57 12.87 8.87
C ARG A 67 -3.07 12.78 9.18
N ASN A 68 -2.71 12.98 10.45
CA ASN A 68 -1.29 12.91 10.81
C ASN A 68 -0.74 11.51 10.64
N THR A 69 -1.55 10.50 10.92
CA THR A 69 -1.15 9.11 10.72
C THR A 69 -0.92 8.86 9.23
N LEU A 70 -1.82 9.38 8.39
CA LEU A 70 -1.67 9.23 6.95
C LEU A 70 -0.36 9.87 6.48
N LEU A 71 -0.07 11.10 6.95
CA LEU A 71 1.14 11.78 6.52
C LEU A 71 2.40 11.03 6.92
N LYS A 72 2.39 10.45 8.12
CA LYS A 72 3.53 9.66 8.55
C LYS A 72 3.74 8.44 7.66
N LYS A 73 2.65 7.78 7.32
CA LYS A 73 2.74 6.59 6.48
C LYS A 73 3.20 6.94 5.07
N LEU A 74 2.71 8.07 4.54
CA LEU A 74 3.12 8.49 3.21
C LEU A 74 4.63 8.76 3.18
N ARG A 75 5.16 9.37 4.23
CA ARG A 75 6.58 9.61 4.29
C ARG A 75 7.36 8.31 4.39
N ALA A 76 6.87 7.40 5.22
CA ALA A 76 7.55 6.13 5.42
C ALA A 76 7.66 5.34 4.12
N TYR A 77 6.64 5.43 3.28
CA TYR A 77 6.62 4.71 2.01
C TYR A 77 7.12 5.56 0.85
N ARG A 78 7.52 6.80 1.14
CA ARG A 78 8.00 7.73 0.12
C ARG A 78 6.94 8.06 -0.91
N LEU A 79 5.70 8.17 -0.47
CA LEU A 79 4.58 8.53 -1.32
C LEU A 79 4.18 9.98 -1.12
N ASP A 80 4.84 10.66 -0.22
CA ASP A 80 4.51 12.02 0.14
C ASP A 80 4.75 13.01 -0.97
N ASP A 81 5.74 12.76 -1.70
CA ASP A 81 6.03 13.65 -2.79
C ASP A 81 5.14 13.34 -3.94
N ASN A 82 5.28 13.56 -4.00
CA ASN A 82 4.86 13.43 -5.09
C ASN A 82 4.61 13.45 -6.03
N GLU A 83 5.05 13.75 -6.10
CA GLU A 83 4.90 14.01 -6.97
C GLU A 83 4.86 13.38 -7.86
N PRO A 84 4.58 13.27 -8.03
CA PRO A 84 4.22 12.65 -8.70
C PRO A 84 4.57 11.70 -9.13
N VAL A 85 4.64 11.47 -9.02
CA VAL A 85 4.79 10.70 -9.37
C VAL A 85 4.90 10.14 -10.08
N LEU A 86 4.91 10.50 -10.32
CA LEU A 86 4.95 10.11 -10.98
C LEU A 86 5.59 9.95 -11.59
N LYS A 87 5.82 10.40 -11.69
CA LYS A 87 6.35 10.46 -12.22
C LYS A 87 7.38 10.14 -12.26
N PRO A 88 7.64 10.31 -12.59
CA PRO A 88 8.77 9.90 -12.63
C PRO A 88 9.73 10.37 -12.03
N ALA A 89 10.09 10.61 -11.76
CA ALA A 89 10.70 10.85 -11.30
C ALA A 89 11.35 11.57 -11.15
N ALA A 90 11.42 12.14 -11.17
CA ALA A 90 11.73 12.75 -11.01
C ALA A 90 11.95 13.40 -10.46
N LYS A 91 11.87 14.13 -10.23
CA LYS A 91 11.79 14.81 -9.72
C LYS A 91 12.01 15.04 -8.78
N ARG A 92 11.90 15.68 -8.33
CA ARG A 92 11.84 16.02 -7.43
C ARG A 92 12.00 16.59 -6.82
N LYS A 93 11.85 17.39 -6.65
CA LYS A 93 11.67 17.86 -6.07
C LYS A 93 11.55 18.38 -5.40
N ARG A 94 11.45 19.10 -5.30
CA ARG A 94 11.02 19.45 -4.72
C ARG A 94 11.26 19.84 -4.05
N ARG A 95 11.23 20.38 -3.89
CA ARG A 95 11.10 20.48 -3.25
C ARG A 95 11.17 20.66 -2.84
#